data_a6593b62c826b1691dafbdc6494be608
#
_entry.id   a6593b62c826b1691dafbdc6494be608
#
_cell.length_a   1.000
_cell.length_b   1.000
_cell.length_c   1.000
_cell.angle_alpha   90.00
_cell.angle_beta   90.00
_cell.angle_gamma   90.00
#
_symmetry.space_group_name_H-M   'P 1'
#
loop_
_entity.id
_entity.type
_entity.pdbx_description
1 polymer ?
#
loop_
_entity_poly.entity_id
_entity_poly.type
_entity_poly.pdbx_seq_one_letter_code
_entity_poly.pdbx_strand_id
1 'polypeptide(L)'
;MINTVVMTLLSLLIAVPFGIFSAIFLVEYAGKGNKFIEVIRLTTETLSGIPSIVYGLFGMLFFVNTLKWGFSVLAGAFTLSIMILPLIMRQTEEALKAVPDSYREGSFGLGAGKLRTVFRIVLPSAVPGILAGVILAIGRIVGETAALIYTAGTVAQVPKNVLGSGRTLAIHMYMLSSEGLYMNQAYATAVILLVLVVAINTLSGVAAKKLTKA
;
A
#
# COMPACT_ATOMS: atom_id res chain seq x y z
N MET A 1 -17.55 -0.58 -7.18
CA MET A 1 -16.79 0.67 -7.01
C MET A 1 -16.57 1.02 -5.53
N ILE A 2 -17.63 1.14 -4.71
CA ILE A 2 -17.51 1.53 -3.29
C ILE A 2 -16.52 0.61 -2.54
N ASN A 3 -16.66 -0.70 -2.64
CA ASN A 3 -15.74 -1.64 -1.98
C ASN A 3 -14.28 -1.46 -2.41
N THR A 4 -14.02 -1.13 -3.68
CA THR A 4 -12.66 -0.88 -4.17
C THR A 4 -12.06 0.34 -3.48
N VAL A 5 -12.81 1.44 -3.39
CA VAL A 5 -12.35 2.67 -2.74
C VAL A 5 -12.15 2.45 -1.24
N VAL A 6 -13.12 1.84 -0.56
CA VAL A 6 -13.03 1.55 0.89
C VAL A 6 -11.83 0.64 1.19
N MET A 7 -11.65 -0.44 0.41
CA MET A 7 -10.53 -1.36 0.56
C MET A 7 -9.19 -0.64 0.38
N THR A 8 -9.07 0.18 -0.67
CA THR A 8 -7.87 0.97 -0.94
C THR A 8 -7.55 1.92 0.22
N LEU A 9 -8.53 2.68 0.69
CA LEU A 9 -8.34 3.64 1.78
C LEU A 9 -7.95 2.94 3.09
N LEU A 10 -8.63 1.86 3.47
CA LEU A 10 -8.30 1.10 4.68
C LEU A 10 -6.91 0.49 4.63
N SER A 11 -6.53 -0.08 3.49
CA SER A 11 -5.19 -0.68 3.33
C SER A 11 -4.09 0.37 3.41
N LEU A 12 -4.28 1.53 2.79
CA LEU A 12 -3.34 2.64 2.86
C LEU A 12 -3.26 3.25 4.26
N LEU A 13 -4.40 3.40 4.94
CA LEU A 13 -4.45 3.95 6.30
C LEU A 13 -3.59 3.13 7.27
N ILE A 14 -3.48 1.83 7.04
CA ILE A 14 -2.63 0.94 7.83
C ILE A 14 -1.19 0.96 7.29
N ALA A 15 -0.98 0.68 6.01
CA ALA A 15 0.35 0.43 5.46
C ALA A 15 1.21 1.69 5.35
N VAL A 16 0.63 2.86 5.04
CA VAL A 16 1.41 4.09 4.83
C VAL A 16 2.10 4.57 6.10
N PRO A 17 1.43 4.71 7.25
CA PRO A 17 2.11 5.11 8.48
C PRO A 17 3.21 4.13 8.88
N PHE A 18 2.90 2.82 8.93
CA PHE A 18 3.88 1.80 9.30
C PHE A 18 5.07 1.76 8.34
N GLY A 19 4.83 1.86 7.02
CA GLY A 19 5.88 1.85 6.00
C GLY A 19 6.80 3.07 6.10
N ILE A 20 6.24 4.28 6.25
CA ILE A 20 7.01 5.51 6.37
C ILE A 20 7.85 5.52 7.66
N PHE A 21 7.25 5.23 8.81
CA PHE A 21 7.98 5.24 10.08
C PHE A 21 9.08 4.17 10.13
N SER A 22 8.82 2.97 9.59
CA SER A 22 9.83 1.93 9.47
C SER A 22 11.00 2.36 8.59
N ALA A 23 10.72 2.97 7.44
CA ALA A 23 11.76 3.46 6.53
C ALA A 23 12.58 4.61 7.15
N ILE A 24 11.93 5.54 7.85
CA ILE A 24 12.63 6.60 8.59
C ILE A 24 13.58 5.99 9.63
N PHE A 25 13.10 5.00 10.39
CA PHE A 25 13.96 4.30 11.36
C PHE A 25 15.16 3.64 10.68
N LEU A 26 14.95 2.93 9.58
CA LEU A 26 16.00 2.19 8.85
C LEU A 26 17.03 3.11 8.18
N VAL A 27 16.64 4.31 7.74
CA VAL A 27 17.55 5.25 7.05
C VAL A 27 18.25 6.15 8.04
N GLU A 28 17.49 6.72 8.97
CA GLU A 28 17.99 7.82 9.82
C GLU A 28 18.53 7.36 11.18
N TYR A 29 17.93 6.31 11.76
CA TYR A 29 18.27 5.90 13.13
C TYR A 29 19.11 4.63 13.20
N ALA A 30 19.03 3.79 12.18
CA ALA A 30 19.73 2.54 12.13
C ALA A 30 21.24 2.75 11.95
N GLY A 31 22.06 2.11 12.78
CA GLY A 31 23.52 2.14 12.66
C GLY A 31 24.00 1.42 11.41
N LYS A 32 24.96 1.97 10.68
CA LYS A 32 25.62 1.30 9.56
C LYS A 32 26.27 -0.01 10.02
N GLY A 33 26.01 -1.11 9.31
CA GLY A 33 26.58 -2.44 9.62
C GLY A 33 25.83 -3.26 10.68
N ASN A 34 24.64 -2.83 11.10
CA ASN A 34 23.84 -3.62 12.04
C ASN A 34 23.18 -4.80 11.31
N LYS A 35 23.56 -6.04 11.65
CA LYS A 35 23.06 -7.30 11.06
C LYS A 35 21.53 -7.43 11.16
N PHE A 36 20.92 -6.92 12.23
CA PHE A 36 19.47 -6.95 12.38
C PHE A 36 18.76 -6.13 11.28
N ILE A 37 19.35 -5.01 10.88
CA ILE A 37 18.83 -4.16 9.81
C ILE A 37 18.99 -4.81 8.44
N GLU A 38 20.10 -5.50 8.22
CA GLU A 38 20.30 -6.29 7.00
C GLU A 38 19.25 -7.39 6.87
N VAL A 39 18.91 -8.07 7.97
CA VAL A 39 17.84 -9.08 8.00
C VAL A 39 16.48 -8.45 7.69
N ILE A 40 16.14 -7.27 8.26
CA ILE A 40 14.88 -6.58 7.94
C ILE A 40 14.82 -6.24 6.45
N ARG A 41 15.89 -5.69 5.86
CA ARG A 41 15.93 -5.36 4.44
C ARG A 41 15.78 -6.59 3.55
N LEU A 42 16.52 -7.65 3.86
CA LEU A 42 16.41 -8.93 3.13
C LEU A 42 14.98 -9.49 3.22
N THR A 43 14.38 -9.44 4.41
CA THR A 43 12.99 -9.88 4.61
C THR A 43 12.02 -9.03 3.79
N THR A 44 12.16 -7.71 3.82
CA THR A 44 11.33 -6.78 3.05
C THR A 44 11.46 -7.02 1.54
N GLU A 45 12.68 -7.27 1.06
CA GLU A 45 12.95 -7.57 -0.34
C GLU A 45 12.35 -8.92 -0.74
N THR A 46 12.52 -9.94 0.09
CA THR A 46 11.93 -11.28 -0.12
C THR A 46 10.41 -11.20 -0.16
N LEU A 47 9.78 -10.50 0.80
CA LEU A 47 8.34 -10.30 0.84
C LEU A 47 7.83 -9.60 -0.43
N SER A 48 8.54 -8.62 -0.97
CA SER A 48 8.11 -7.92 -2.19
C SER A 48 8.04 -8.83 -3.43
N GLY A 49 8.77 -9.94 -3.43
CA GLY A 49 8.80 -10.95 -4.50
C GLY A 49 7.74 -12.06 -4.36
N ILE A 50 7.03 -12.14 -3.23
CA ILE A 50 6.02 -13.17 -3.01
C ILE A 50 4.78 -12.93 -3.91
N PRO A 51 4.27 -13.97 -4.61
CA PRO A 51 3.03 -13.86 -5.38
C PRO A 51 1.83 -13.48 -4.49
N SER A 52 0.93 -12.63 -4.99
CA SER A 52 -0.22 -12.12 -4.21
C SER A 52 -1.17 -13.21 -3.71
N ILE A 53 -1.27 -14.32 -4.46
CA ILE A 53 -2.07 -15.48 -4.03
C ILE A 53 -1.58 -16.07 -2.70
N VAL A 54 -0.26 -16.07 -2.45
CA VAL A 54 0.33 -16.58 -1.20
C VAL A 54 -0.07 -15.66 -0.03
N TYR A 55 -0.07 -14.34 -0.24
CA TYR A 55 -0.62 -13.40 0.73
C TYR A 55 -2.10 -13.65 1.00
N GLY A 56 -2.88 -13.99 -0.04
CA GLY A 56 -4.28 -14.36 0.09
C GLY A 56 -4.48 -15.61 0.95
N LEU A 57 -3.69 -16.65 0.72
CA LEU A 57 -3.73 -17.89 1.50
C LEU A 57 -3.32 -17.65 2.96
N PHE A 58 -2.25 -16.87 3.20
CA PHE A 58 -1.87 -16.46 4.55
C PHE A 58 -3.00 -15.68 5.23
N GLY A 59 -3.57 -14.69 4.54
CA GLY A 59 -4.67 -13.87 5.05
C GLY A 59 -5.92 -14.71 5.37
N MET A 60 -6.23 -15.70 4.52
CA MET A 60 -7.31 -16.64 4.78
C MET A 60 -7.05 -17.47 6.05
N LEU A 61 -5.86 -18.05 6.18
CA LEU A 61 -5.53 -18.86 7.34
C LEU A 61 -5.52 -18.04 8.63
N PHE A 62 -4.92 -16.85 8.59
CA PHE A 62 -4.72 -16.04 9.79
C PHE A 62 -5.95 -15.17 10.12
N PHE A 63 -6.38 -14.29 9.22
CA PHE A 63 -7.46 -13.35 9.52
C PHE A 63 -8.84 -14.01 9.45
N VAL A 64 -9.11 -14.81 8.40
CA VAL A 64 -10.44 -15.38 8.19
C VAL A 64 -10.69 -16.54 9.16
N ASN A 65 -9.74 -17.49 9.26
CA ASN A 65 -9.94 -18.72 10.02
C ASN A 65 -9.49 -18.61 11.49
N THR A 66 -8.23 -18.14 11.75
CA THR A 66 -7.68 -18.12 13.12
C THR A 66 -8.29 -16.99 13.94
N LEU A 67 -8.34 -15.76 13.40
CA LEU A 67 -8.98 -14.63 14.08
C LEU A 67 -10.52 -14.65 13.97
N LYS A 68 -11.07 -15.57 13.17
CA LYS A 68 -12.51 -15.74 12.96
C LYS A 68 -13.23 -14.48 12.47
N TRP A 69 -12.53 -13.63 11.68
CA TRP A 69 -13.13 -12.45 11.07
C TRP A 69 -14.06 -12.81 9.89
N GLY A 70 -13.98 -14.05 9.40
CA GLY A 70 -14.67 -14.49 8.20
C GLY A 70 -14.15 -13.78 6.94
N PHE A 71 -14.77 -14.08 5.81
CA PHE A 71 -14.53 -13.30 4.59
C PHE A 71 -15.05 -11.88 4.80
N SER A 72 -14.16 -10.89 4.82
CA SER A 72 -14.53 -9.53 5.20
C SER A 72 -13.63 -8.48 4.55
N VAL A 73 -14.17 -7.27 4.40
CA VAL A 73 -13.40 -6.10 3.96
C VAL A 73 -12.19 -5.87 4.86
N LEU A 74 -12.34 -6.10 6.16
CA LEU A 74 -11.26 -5.94 7.13
C LEU A 74 -10.12 -6.94 6.90
N ALA A 75 -10.44 -8.24 6.74
CA ALA A 75 -9.45 -9.28 6.45
C ALA A 75 -8.70 -8.98 5.13
N GLY A 76 -9.42 -8.53 4.09
CA GLY A 76 -8.85 -8.10 2.83
C GLY A 76 -7.93 -6.90 3.00
N ALA A 77 -8.36 -5.86 3.73
CA ALA A 77 -7.57 -4.65 3.96
C ALA A 77 -6.27 -4.92 4.71
N PHE A 78 -6.28 -5.75 5.74
CA PHE A 78 -5.06 -6.14 6.47
C PHE A 78 -4.12 -6.97 5.59
N THR A 79 -4.65 -7.90 4.81
CA THR A 79 -3.84 -8.69 3.86
C THR A 79 -3.16 -7.82 2.83
N LEU A 80 -3.91 -6.88 2.23
CA LEU A 80 -3.34 -5.90 1.29
C LEU A 80 -2.32 -5.00 1.98
N SER A 81 -2.57 -4.57 3.21
CA SER A 81 -1.63 -3.73 3.95
C SER A 81 -0.28 -4.41 4.13
N ILE A 82 -0.28 -5.70 4.50
CA ILE A 82 0.95 -6.50 4.62
C ILE A 82 1.63 -6.63 3.26
N MET A 83 0.87 -6.87 2.20
CA MET A 83 1.39 -7.04 0.84
C MET A 83 2.05 -5.77 0.28
N ILE A 84 1.49 -4.58 0.56
CA ILE A 84 2.03 -3.31 0.05
C ILE A 84 3.07 -2.66 0.97
N LEU A 85 3.16 -3.09 2.23
CA LEU A 85 4.07 -2.54 3.22
C LEU A 85 5.53 -2.53 2.73
N PRO A 86 6.09 -3.63 2.18
CA PRO A 86 7.45 -3.65 1.64
C PRO A 86 7.66 -2.61 0.52
N LEU A 87 6.68 -2.43 -0.35
CA LEU A 87 6.73 -1.44 -1.44
C LEU A 87 6.83 -0.01 -0.88
N ILE A 88 5.97 0.33 0.09
CA ILE A 88 5.96 1.66 0.71
C ILE A 88 7.26 1.91 1.48
N MET A 89 7.75 0.91 2.24
CA MET A 89 9.02 1.00 2.94
C MET A 89 10.17 1.29 1.99
N ARG A 90 10.30 0.51 0.91
CA ARG A 90 11.37 0.65 -0.07
C ARG A 90 11.34 2.01 -0.77
N GLN A 91 10.16 2.42 -1.26
CA GLN A 91 10.01 3.72 -1.94
C GLN A 91 10.32 4.89 -0.98
N THR A 92 9.92 4.77 0.29
CA THR A 92 10.24 5.76 1.31
C THR A 92 11.74 5.78 1.63
N GLU A 93 12.40 4.62 1.75
CA GLU A 93 13.85 4.57 1.92
C GLU A 93 14.60 5.23 0.77
N GLU A 94 14.21 4.94 -0.47
CA GLU A 94 14.81 5.53 -1.67
C GLU A 94 14.62 7.06 -1.69
N ALA A 95 13.42 7.54 -1.34
CA ALA A 95 13.12 8.97 -1.26
C ALA A 95 13.95 9.69 -0.17
N LEU A 96 14.10 9.08 1.01
CA LEU A 96 14.92 9.64 2.10
C LEU A 96 16.41 9.65 1.76
N LYS A 97 16.93 8.62 1.08
CA LYS A 97 18.32 8.54 0.63
C LYS A 97 18.63 9.53 -0.49
N ALA A 98 17.64 9.90 -1.29
CA ALA A 98 17.80 10.90 -2.36
C ALA A 98 17.99 12.35 -1.84
N VAL A 99 17.65 12.62 -0.56
CA VAL A 99 17.89 13.94 0.06
C VAL A 99 19.39 14.14 0.30
N PRO A 100 20.01 15.21 -0.21
CA PRO A 100 21.44 15.46 -0.03
C PRO A 100 21.86 15.53 1.44
N ASP A 101 23.02 14.95 1.76
CA ASP A 101 23.54 14.95 3.15
C ASP A 101 23.87 16.36 3.65
N SER A 102 24.17 17.32 2.76
CA SER A 102 24.36 18.73 3.10
C SER A 102 23.17 19.35 3.85
N TYR A 103 21.94 18.86 3.62
CA TYR A 103 20.75 19.32 4.35
C TYR A 103 20.79 18.88 5.83
N ARG A 104 21.29 17.65 6.07
CA ARG A 104 21.48 17.12 7.42
C ARG A 104 22.62 17.83 8.13
N GLU A 105 23.75 17.97 7.47
CA GLU A 105 24.95 18.63 7.99
C GLU A 105 24.68 20.11 8.30
N GLY A 106 24.03 20.84 7.41
CA GLY A 106 23.66 22.23 7.63
C GLY A 106 22.72 22.40 8.83
N SER A 107 21.74 21.51 8.99
CA SER A 107 20.85 21.51 10.13
C SER A 107 21.58 21.24 11.45
N PHE A 108 22.48 20.26 11.48
CA PHE A 108 23.30 19.96 12.64
C PHE A 108 24.27 21.09 12.97
N GLY A 109 24.87 21.73 11.95
CA GLY A 109 25.73 22.91 12.11
C GLY A 109 25.03 24.11 12.76
N LEU A 110 23.71 24.23 12.54
CA LEU A 110 22.86 25.22 13.21
C LEU A 110 22.37 24.78 14.62
N GLY A 111 22.86 23.65 15.12
CA GLY A 111 22.54 23.14 16.45
C GLY A 111 21.21 22.37 16.55
N ALA A 112 20.59 22.01 15.44
CA ALA A 112 19.37 21.22 15.47
C ALA A 112 19.66 19.77 15.88
N GLY A 113 18.85 19.19 16.74
CA GLY A 113 18.90 17.76 17.06
C GLY A 113 18.36 16.88 15.94
N LYS A 114 18.73 15.59 15.97
CA LYS A 114 18.40 14.61 14.95
C LYS A 114 16.90 14.52 14.61
N LEU A 115 16.06 14.45 15.64
CA LEU A 115 14.60 14.41 15.47
C LEU A 115 14.08 15.62 14.68
N ARG A 116 14.54 16.81 15.04
CA ARG A 116 14.14 18.06 14.38
C ARG A 116 14.61 18.09 12.93
N THR A 117 15.84 17.66 12.65
CA THR A 117 16.39 17.56 11.28
C THR A 117 15.57 16.63 10.44
N VAL A 118 15.26 15.42 10.93
CA VAL A 118 14.48 14.42 10.20
C VAL A 118 13.09 14.94 9.87
N PHE A 119 12.33 15.41 10.87
CA PHE A 119 10.92 15.77 10.66
C PHE A 119 10.70 17.16 10.05
N ARG A 120 11.65 18.08 10.14
CA ARG A 120 11.50 19.46 9.64
C ARG A 120 12.26 19.73 8.34
N ILE A 121 13.22 18.88 7.98
CA ILE A 121 14.06 19.11 6.80
C ILE A 121 14.03 17.89 5.86
N VAL A 122 14.46 16.71 6.35
CA VAL A 122 14.63 15.54 5.51
C VAL A 122 13.30 15.01 5.02
N LEU A 123 12.35 14.78 5.93
CA LEU A 123 11.04 14.22 5.59
C LEU A 123 10.25 15.12 4.62
N PRO A 124 10.11 16.45 4.84
CA PRO A 124 9.46 17.32 3.87
C PRO A 124 10.13 17.29 2.49
N SER A 125 11.46 17.24 2.44
CA SER A 125 12.22 17.14 1.17
C SER A 125 11.99 15.80 0.45
N ALA A 126 11.71 14.72 1.20
CA ALA A 126 11.45 13.39 0.66
C ALA A 126 9.98 13.16 0.26
N VAL A 127 9.05 14.02 0.68
CA VAL A 127 7.59 13.87 0.42
C VAL A 127 7.27 13.57 -1.03
N PRO A 128 7.87 14.22 -2.05
CA PRO A 128 7.55 13.92 -3.45
C PRO A 128 7.79 12.46 -3.83
N GLY A 129 8.92 11.90 -3.40
CA GLY A 129 9.27 10.49 -3.65
C GLY A 129 8.38 9.52 -2.86
N ILE A 130 8.05 9.87 -1.60
CA ILE A 130 7.12 9.07 -0.78
C ILE A 130 5.73 9.01 -1.43
N LEU A 131 5.23 10.14 -1.91
CA LEU A 131 3.93 10.21 -2.58
C LEU A 131 3.92 9.39 -3.87
N ALA A 132 5.01 9.37 -4.63
CA ALA A 132 5.14 8.50 -5.81
C ALA A 132 5.00 7.02 -5.43
N GLY A 133 5.62 6.60 -4.33
CA GLY A 133 5.48 5.24 -3.77
C GLY A 133 4.04 4.91 -3.35
N VAL A 134 3.34 5.86 -2.72
CA VAL A 134 1.93 5.69 -2.33
C VAL A 134 1.04 5.55 -3.58
N ILE A 135 1.29 6.32 -4.64
CA ILE A 135 0.53 6.22 -5.90
C ILE A 135 0.72 4.84 -6.55
N LEU A 136 1.94 4.31 -6.55
CA LEU A 136 2.23 2.95 -7.01
C LEU A 136 1.47 1.90 -6.18
N ALA A 137 1.44 2.06 -4.85
CA ALA A 137 0.69 1.17 -3.96
C ALA A 137 -0.82 1.20 -4.25
N ILE A 138 -1.40 2.37 -4.52
CA ILE A 138 -2.81 2.52 -4.93
C ILE A 138 -3.09 1.70 -6.18
N GLY A 139 -2.27 1.86 -7.23
CA GLY A 139 -2.43 1.10 -8.47
C GLY A 139 -2.41 -0.40 -8.25
N ARG A 140 -1.51 -0.89 -7.40
CA ARG A 140 -1.41 -2.31 -7.04
C ARG A 140 -2.64 -2.81 -6.28
N ILE A 141 -3.15 -2.05 -5.31
CA ILE A 141 -4.34 -2.42 -4.52
C ILE A 141 -5.59 -2.50 -5.41
N VAL A 142 -5.81 -1.49 -6.27
CA VAL A 142 -7.03 -1.38 -7.08
C VAL A 142 -7.16 -2.54 -8.07
N GLY A 143 -6.04 -3.04 -8.59
CA GLY A 143 -5.98 -4.19 -9.50
C GLY A 143 -5.91 -5.55 -8.80
N GLU A 144 -5.79 -5.60 -7.46
CA GLU A 144 -5.58 -6.86 -6.76
C GLU A 144 -6.84 -7.75 -6.77
N THR A 145 -6.65 -8.99 -7.14
CA THR A 145 -7.72 -9.99 -7.28
C THR A 145 -7.42 -11.23 -6.43
N ALA A 146 -6.24 -11.85 -6.62
CA ALA A 146 -5.92 -13.14 -6.05
C ALA A 146 -5.92 -13.14 -4.52
N ALA A 147 -5.29 -12.15 -3.89
CA ALA A 147 -5.26 -12.05 -2.43
C ALA A 147 -6.66 -11.81 -1.85
N LEU A 148 -7.49 -11.04 -2.54
CA LEU A 148 -8.80 -10.64 -2.04
C LEU A 148 -9.88 -11.71 -2.20
N ILE A 149 -9.80 -12.58 -3.19
CA ILE A 149 -10.71 -13.72 -3.32
C ILE A 149 -10.68 -14.58 -2.06
N TYR A 150 -9.52 -14.78 -1.48
CA TYR A 150 -9.31 -15.60 -0.29
C TYR A 150 -9.57 -14.87 1.04
N THR A 151 -9.75 -13.55 1.04
CA THR A 151 -9.85 -12.76 2.27
C THR A 151 -11.09 -11.89 2.36
N ALA A 152 -11.41 -11.12 1.31
CA ALA A 152 -12.61 -10.28 1.25
C ALA A 152 -13.85 -11.05 0.75
N GLY A 153 -13.62 -12.12 -0.02
CA GLY A 153 -14.66 -12.93 -0.63
C GLY A 153 -15.16 -12.36 -1.95
N THR A 154 -16.17 -13.06 -2.50
CA THR A 154 -16.68 -12.84 -3.85
C THR A 154 -18.10 -12.31 -3.91
N VAL A 155 -18.71 -11.99 -2.79
CA VAL A 155 -20.13 -11.58 -2.72
C VAL A 155 -20.33 -10.19 -3.32
N ALA A 156 -21.30 -10.07 -4.25
CA ALA A 156 -21.61 -8.85 -4.99
C ALA A 156 -22.51 -7.90 -4.17
N GLN A 157 -22.00 -7.40 -3.06
CA GLN A 157 -22.74 -6.47 -2.20
C GLN A 157 -21.81 -5.39 -1.63
N VAL A 158 -22.39 -4.31 -1.15
CA VAL A 158 -21.70 -3.34 -0.29
C VAL A 158 -22.02 -3.75 1.14
N PRO A 159 -21.04 -4.21 1.93
CA PRO A 159 -21.32 -4.67 3.30
C PRO A 159 -21.70 -3.49 4.20
N LYS A 160 -22.57 -3.75 5.18
CA LYS A 160 -23.02 -2.75 6.16
C LYS A 160 -21.92 -2.36 7.16
N ASN A 161 -20.94 -3.24 7.36
CA ASN A 161 -19.80 -3.06 8.26
C ASN A 161 -18.53 -3.65 7.65
N VAL A 162 -17.38 -3.32 8.21
CA VAL A 162 -16.06 -3.79 7.71
C VAL A 162 -15.82 -5.30 7.89
N LEU A 163 -16.60 -5.98 8.72
CA LEU A 163 -16.55 -7.43 8.91
C LEU A 163 -17.45 -8.18 7.92
N GLY A 164 -18.18 -7.48 7.07
CA GLY A 164 -18.96 -8.10 6.00
C GLY A 164 -18.12 -8.37 4.75
N SER A 165 -18.52 -9.41 3.98
CA SER A 165 -17.90 -9.74 2.71
C SER A 165 -18.37 -8.80 1.60
N GLY A 166 -17.46 -8.47 0.68
CA GLY A 166 -17.79 -7.64 -0.49
C GLY A 166 -16.67 -7.64 -1.51
N ARG A 167 -17.01 -7.90 -2.78
CA ARG A 167 -16.03 -7.95 -3.87
C ARG A 167 -15.65 -6.56 -4.39
N THR A 168 -14.38 -6.41 -4.76
CA THR A 168 -13.86 -5.24 -5.50
C THR A 168 -14.24 -5.32 -6.98
N LEU A 169 -13.96 -4.26 -7.75
CA LEU A 169 -14.16 -4.28 -9.22
C LEU A 169 -13.28 -5.32 -9.91
N ALA A 170 -12.03 -5.49 -9.45
CA ALA A 170 -11.12 -6.48 -10.00
C ALA A 170 -11.65 -7.92 -9.81
N ILE A 171 -12.13 -8.24 -8.60
CA ILE A 171 -12.78 -9.53 -8.33
C ILE A 171 -14.08 -9.65 -9.16
N HIS A 172 -14.85 -8.58 -9.28
CA HIS A 172 -16.09 -8.60 -10.06
C HIS A 172 -15.83 -8.94 -11.52
N MET A 173 -14.85 -8.30 -12.14
CA MET A 173 -14.42 -8.58 -13.51
C MET A 173 -13.95 -10.05 -13.64
N TYR A 174 -13.12 -10.52 -12.72
CA TYR A 174 -12.63 -11.90 -12.70
C TYR A 174 -13.77 -12.92 -12.64
N MET A 175 -14.73 -12.74 -11.73
CA MET A 175 -15.87 -13.66 -11.60
C MET A 175 -16.72 -13.71 -12.85
N LEU A 176 -17.04 -12.56 -13.48
CA LEU A 176 -17.81 -12.51 -14.71
C LEU A 176 -17.09 -13.18 -15.87
N SER A 177 -15.77 -13.02 -15.98
CA SER A 177 -14.99 -13.65 -17.07
C SER A 177 -14.76 -15.14 -16.84
N SER A 178 -14.62 -15.59 -15.60
CA SER A 178 -14.41 -17.01 -15.28
C SER A 178 -15.66 -17.87 -15.52
N GLU A 179 -16.84 -17.30 -15.36
CA GLU A 179 -18.11 -17.97 -15.65
C GLU A 179 -18.37 -18.12 -17.18
N GLY A 180 -17.74 -17.29 -18.00
CA GLY A 180 -17.87 -17.32 -19.47
C GLY A 180 -19.22 -16.84 -20.03
N LEU A 181 -20.21 -16.67 -19.17
CA LEU A 181 -21.59 -16.32 -19.57
C LEU A 181 -21.80 -14.80 -19.73
N TYR A 182 -20.99 -13.99 -19.08
CA TYR A 182 -21.18 -12.55 -18.95
C TYR A 182 -20.00 -11.74 -19.49
N MET A 183 -19.43 -12.13 -20.62
CA MET A 183 -18.21 -11.51 -21.17
C MET A 183 -18.38 -10.03 -21.48
N ASN A 184 -19.54 -9.59 -21.97
CA ASN A 184 -19.81 -8.18 -22.24
C ASN A 184 -19.78 -7.34 -20.96
N GLN A 185 -20.32 -7.87 -19.86
CA GLN A 185 -20.26 -7.21 -18.54
C GLN A 185 -18.84 -7.23 -17.97
N ALA A 186 -18.06 -8.28 -18.21
CA ALA A 186 -16.65 -8.33 -17.82
C ALA A 186 -15.84 -7.24 -18.54
N TYR A 187 -16.02 -7.09 -19.87
CA TYR A 187 -15.37 -6.00 -20.63
C TYR A 187 -15.80 -4.61 -20.17
N ALA A 188 -17.09 -4.39 -19.93
CA ALA A 188 -17.58 -3.14 -19.39
C ALA A 188 -16.96 -2.82 -18.02
N THR A 189 -16.85 -3.85 -17.15
CA THR A 189 -16.21 -3.70 -15.83
C THR A 189 -14.73 -3.39 -15.97
N ALA A 190 -14.03 -4.00 -16.95
CA ALA A 190 -12.62 -3.71 -17.23
C ALA A 190 -12.41 -2.25 -17.63
N VAL A 191 -13.28 -1.71 -18.49
CA VAL A 191 -13.23 -0.28 -18.90
C VAL A 191 -13.45 0.63 -17.69
N ILE A 192 -14.46 0.33 -16.87
CA ILE A 192 -14.73 1.11 -15.64
C ILE A 192 -13.54 1.05 -14.69
N LEU A 193 -12.92 -0.12 -14.51
CA LEU A 193 -11.72 -0.28 -13.67
C LEU A 193 -10.56 0.55 -14.20
N LEU A 194 -10.32 0.53 -15.51
CA LEU A 194 -9.28 1.32 -16.17
C LEU A 194 -9.50 2.83 -15.91
N VAL A 195 -10.71 3.32 -16.16
CA VAL A 195 -11.08 4.72 -15.93
C VAL A 195 -10.88 5.09 -14.46
N LEU A 196 -11.29 4.22 -13.53
CA LEU A 196 -11.09 4.43 -12.09
C LEU A 196 -9.60 4.53 -11.73
N VAL A 197 -8.76 3.63 -12.24
CA VAL A 197 -7.30 3.66 -12.00
C VAL A 197 -6.67 4.94 -12.52
N VAL A 198 -7.01 5.34 -13.76
CA VAL A 198 -6.51 6.58 -14.37
C VAL A 198 -6.95 7.79 -13.55
N ALA A 199 -8.22 7.85 -13.14
CA ALA A 199 -8.75 8.94 -12.33
C ALA A 199 -8.04 9.03 -10.97
N ILE A 200 -7.89 7.91 -10.24
CA ILE A 200 -7.21 7.87 -8.95
C ILE A 200 -5.75 8.30 -9.09
N ASN A 201 -5.02 7.77 -10.08
CA ASN A 201 -3.62 8.12 -10.31
C ASN A 201 -3.45 9.60 -10.67
N THR A 202 -4.33 10.14 -11.51
CA THR A 202 -4.31 11.56 -11.89
C THR A 202 -4.59 12.45 -10.67
N LEU A 203 -5.63 12.16 -9.90
CA LEU A 203 -5.97 12.90 -8.68
C LEU A 203 -4.86 12.84 -7.64
N SER A 204 -4.28 11.66 -7.42
CA SER A 204 -3.14 11.47 -6.51
C SER A 204 -1.92 12.28 -6.97
N GLY A 205 -1.62 12.28 -8.27
CA GLY A 205 -0.52 13.07 -8.84
C GLY A 205 -0.74 14.59 -8.70
N VAL A 206 -1.98 15.06 -8.88
CA VAL A 206 -2.32 16.49 -8.65
C VAL A 206 -2.19 16.85 -7.18
N ALA A 207 -2.69 16.00 -6.27
CA ALA A 207 -2.55 16.21 -4.83
C ALA A 207 -1.07 16.23 -4.40
N ALA A 208 -0.25 15.31 -4.91
CA ALA A 208 1.18 15.28 -4.68
C ALA A 208 1.87 16.59 -5.11
N LYS A 209 1.56 17.08 -6.33
CA LYS A 209 2.12 18.35 -6.83
C LYS A 209 1.71 19.57 -5.98
N LYS A 210 0.53 19.59 -5.40
CA LYS A 210 0.11 20.68 -4.50
C LYS A 210 0.86 20.64 -3.18
N LEU A 211 1.06 19.45 -2.60
CA LEU A 211 1.79 19.28 -1.35
C LEU A 211 3.29 19.58 -1.46
N THR A 212 3.87 19.46 -2.66
CA THR A 212 5.28 19.76 -2.91
C THR A 212 5.55 21.22 -3.24
N LYS A 213 4.51 22.03 -3.53
CA LYS A 213 4.64 23.46 -3.82
C LYS A 213 4.37 24.35 -2.60
N ALA A 214 3.85 23.80 -1.52
CA ALA A 214 3.64 24.46 -0.23
C ALA A 214 4.82 24.24 0.70
#